data_5fbb144bb73f816055c01d1d8881b2f7
#
_entry.id   5fbb144bb73f816055c01d1d8881b2f7
#
_cell.length_a   1.000
_cell.length_b   1.000
_cell.length_c   1.000
_cell.angle_alpha   90.00
_cell.angle_beta   90.00
_cell.angle_gamma   90.00
#
_symmetry.space_group_name_H-M   'P 1'
#
loop_
_entity.id
_entity.type
_entity.pdbx_description
1 polymer ?
#
loop_
_entity_poly.entity_id
_entity_poly.type
_entity_poly.pdbx_seq_one_letter_code
_entity_poly.pdbx_strand_id
1 'polypeptide(L)'
;MAPMSPRQSITPLTGAAFVKKLAALTKLSNNKPAHFALAVSGGADSLSLLVLAAEAKKKNKHWNFSILTVNHGLRRAAVQETRYVYKLAKGSNLVCKILTHKGAIPENDIQSAARDIRYGLMFDWCHKNKADYLVTAHHLEDQAETFLLRLARGSGLDGLSGMQRVRNSNGVALLRPFLDIPRERLHQTIAKAGLEAISDPSNSNQRFARVRIRNKMDLFAQEGMTAARLAETAGRLLQARQALEQVTENFIQAAVRLDEYGIAHLAYASLHDQPEDILRRTINRLLTPYGGYPPRAESVQRILNDVFLKSRPPKDGGKTVNGFVIRFRRDGLLIFREFSGLPEPVIIKPGEFFVWDNGTSVRVAKKIMLKGTLSIKPLGVAGLKAIRHLGYDVPKNLPVAAIHALPSLWITYRKKSHILAAKGVLTHQDIEFDLSLARGLEYYTGL
;
A
#
# COMPACT_ATOMS: atom_id res chain seq x y z
N MET A 1 -9.58 -47.88 -4.11
CA MET A 1 -10.27 -46.77 -4.79
C MET A 1 -11.45 -46.35 -3.95
N ALA A 2 -11.38 -45.24 -3.22
CA ALA A 2 -12.54 -44.70 -2.52
C ALA A 2 -13.43 -43.98 -3.56
N PRO A 3 -14.78 -44.15 -3.51
CA PRO A 3 -15.69 -43.53 -4.47
C PRO A 3 -15.59 -42.01 -4.38
N MET A 4 -15.48 -41.36 -5.54
CA MET A 4 -15.59 -39.88 -5.65
C MET A 4 -16.92 -39.46 -5.00
N SER A 5 -16.79 -38.62 -3.97
CA SER A 5 -17.91 -37.93 -3.35
C SER A 5 -18.78 -37.23 -4.41
N PRO A 6 -20.12 -37.28 -4.31
CA PRO A 6 -20.99 -36.65 -5.30
C PRO A 6 -20.65 -35.18 -5.42
N ARG A 7 -20.55 -34.68 -6.66
CA ARG A 7 -20.36 -33.25 -6.97
C ARG A 7 -21.46 -32.47 -6.21
N GLN A 8 -21.08 -31.86 -5.08
CA GLN A 8 -21.97 -30.90 -4.42
C GLN A 8 -22.35 -29.86 -5.46
N SER A 9 -23.63 -29.65 -5.66
CA SER A 9 -24.14 -28.65 -6.62
C SER A 9 -23.54 -27.31 -6.27
N ILE A 10 -22.67 -26.83 -7.16
CA ILE A 10 -21.95 -25.54 -6.94
C ILE A 10 -22.98 -24.43 -7.11
N THR A 11 -23.46 -23.89 -5.99
CA THR A 11 -24.46 -22.82 -6.00
C THR A 11 -23.86 -21.47 -6.33
N PRO A 12 -24.50 -20.67 -7.21
CA PRO A 12 -24.07 -19.31 -7.52
C PRO A 12 -24.10 -18.43 -6.28
N LEU A 13 -23.30 -17.36 -6.29
CA LEU A 13 -23.36 -16.34 -5.25
C LEU A 13 -24.63 -15.48 -5.43
N THR A 14 -25.07 -14.88 -4.34
CA THR A 14 -26.20 -13.93 -4.34
C THR A 14 -25.74 -12.55 -3.88
N GLY A 15 -26.47 -11.50 -4.25
CA GLY A 15 -26.21 -10.13 -3.80
C GLY A 15 -26.24 -10.00 -2.27
N ALA A 16 -27.11 -10.80 -1.57
CA ALA A 16 -27.12 -10.82 -0.11
C ALA A 16 -25.83 -11.40 0.49
N ALA A 17 -25.30 -12.47 -0.07
CA ALA A 17 -24.01 -13.04 0.34
C ALA A 17 -22.85 -12.06 0.07
N PHE A 18 -22.90 -11.34 -1.04
CA PHE A 18 -21.93 -10.30 -1.37
C PHE A 18 -21.96 -9.15 -0.36
N VAL A 19 -23.14 -8.61 -0.03
CA VAL A 19 -23.32 -7.58 1.00
C VAL A 19 -22.77 -8.06 2.34
N LYS A 20 -23.08 -9.27 2.78
CA LYS A 20 -22.55 -9.85 4.02
C LYS A 20 -21.02 -9.89 4.03
N LYS A 21 -20.41 -10.28 2.91
CA LYS A 21 -18.93 -10.32 2.78
C LYS A 21 -18.31 -8.91 2.83
N LEU A 22 -18.89 -7.92 2.14
CA LEU A 22 -18.43 -6.54 2.20
C LEU A 22 -18.56 -5.97 3.61
N ALA A 23 -19.70 -6.18 4.28
CA ALA A 23 -19.94 -5.73 5.66
C ALA A 23 -18.88 -6.31 6.62
N ALA A 24 -18.58 -7.61 6.49
CA ALA A 24 -17.56 -8.26 7.31
C ALA A 24 -16.15 -7.69 7.11
N LEU A 25 -15.80 -7.30 5.87
CA LEU A 25 -14.48 -6.72 5.55
C LEU A 25 -14.35 -5.27 5.98
N THR A 26 -15.43 -4.50 5.93
CA THR A 26 -15.42 -3.06 6.22
C THR A 26 -15.82 -2.75 7.65
N LYS A 27 -16.35 -3.73 8.39
CA LYS A 27 -16.98 -3.54 9.71
C LYS A 27 -18.12 -2.50 9.69
N LEU A 28 -18.69 -2.24 8.50
CA LEU A 28 -19.82 -1.34 8.33
C LEU A 28 -21.13 -2.03 8.66
N SER A 29 -22.01 -1.33 9.36
CA SER A 29 -23.43 -1.70 9.40
C SER A 29 -24.09 -1.40 8.05
N ASN A 30 -25.08 -2.20 7.67
CA ASN A 30 -25.78 -2.04 6.39
C ASN A 30 -26.48 -0.66 6.23
N ASN A 31 -26.68 0.08 7.31
CA ASN A 31 -27.34 1.38 7.32
C ASN A 31 -26.37 2.56 7.18
N LYS A 32 -25.05 2.34 7.27
CA LYS A 32 -24.07 3.40 7.04
C LYS A 32 -23.86 3.58 5.54
N PRO A 33 -23.93 4.82 5.03
CA PRO A 33 -23.61 5.10 3.62
C PRO A 33 -22.18 4.67 3.30
N ALA A 34 -22.00 4.05 2.13
CA ALA A 34 -20.67 3.69 1.63
C ALA A 34 -20.67 3.67 0.10
N HIS A 35 -19.52 4.01 -0.49
CA HIS A 35 -19.32 4.01 -1.92
C HIS A 35 -18.23 2.99 -2.31
N PHE A 36 -18.63 1.96 -3.04
CA PHE A 36 -17.78 0.88 -3.52
C PHE A 36 -17.49 1.06 -5.03
N ALA A 37 -16.23 1.21 -5.40
CA ALA A 37 -15.76 1.16 -6.76
C ALA A 37 -15.37 -0.28 -7.11
N LEU A 38 -15.95 -0.87 -8.15
CA LEU A 38 -15.77 -2.26 -8.53
C LEU A 38 -14.92 -2.35 -9.80
N ALA A 39 -13.77 -3.02 -9.73
CA ALA A 39 -12.89 -3.24 -10.86
C ALA A 39 -13.41 -4.36 -11.76
N VAL A 40 -13.95 -4.01 -12.93
CA VAL A 40 -14.54 -4.96 -13.88
C VAL A 40 -13.83 -4.88 -15.22
N SER A 41 -13.17 -5.97 -15.63
CA SER A 41 -12.44 -6.06 -16.89
C SER A 41 -13.22 -6.73 -18.03
N GLY A 42 -14.38 -7.34 -17.73
CA GLY A 42 -15.17 -8.11 -18.70
C GLY A 42 -14.93 -9.62 -18.64
N GLY A 43 -13.88 -10.08 -17.98
CA GLY A 43 -13.67 -11.51 -17.72
C GLY A 43 -14.66 -12.05 -16.67
N ALA A 44 -14.86 -13.36 -16.66
CA ALA A 44 -15.88 -14.05 -15.85
C ALA A 44 -15.84 -13.66 -14.37
N ASP A 45 -14.66 -13.73 -13.76
CA ASP A 45 -14.50 -13.44 -12.34
C ASP A 45 -14.92 -11.99 -12.01
N SER A 46 -14.54 -11.03 -12.86
CA SER A 46 -14.86 -9.62 -12.64
C SER A 46 -16.32 -9.25 -12.98
N LEU A 47 -16.95 -9.93 -13.95
CA LEU A 47 -18.37 -9.73 -14.26
C LEU A 47 -19.25 -10.18 -13.11
N SER A 48 -18.82 -11.16 -12.30
CA SER A 48 -19.57 -11.55 -11.11
C SER A 48 -19.75 -10.39 -10.11
N LEU A 49 -18.77 -9.49 -9.99
CA LEU A 49 -18.91 -8.27 -9.18
C LEU A 49 -20.04 -7.37 -9.68
N LEU A 50 -20.16 -7.20 -11.00
CA LEU A 50 -21.23 -6.39 -11.61
C LEU A 50 -22.61 -6.97 -11.31
N VAL A 51 -22.78 -8.27 -11.52
CA VAL A 51 -24.05 -8.99 -11.25
C VAL A 51 -24.44 -8.85 -9.79
N LEU A 52 -23.50 -9.16 -8.89
CA LEU A 52 -23.74 -9.12 -7.45
C LEU A 52 -23.99 -7.70 -6.92
N ALA A 53 -23.33 -6.69 -7.50
CA ALA A 53 -23.59 -5.29 -7.16
C ALA A 53 -24.99 -4.84 -7.62
N ALA A 54 -25.44 -5.26 -8.80
CA ALA A 54 -26.78 -4.97 -9.28
C ALA A 54 -27.86 -5.58 -8.38
N GLU A 55 -27.66 -6.83 -7.91
CA GLU A 55 -28.56 -7.46 -6.95
C GLU A 55 -28.48 -6.78 -5.55
N ALA A 56 -27.26 -6.44 -5.10
CA ALA A 56 -27.05 -5.79 -3.82
C ALA A 56 -27.71 -4.40 -3.76
N LYS A 57 -27.61 -3.59 -4.83
CA LYS A 57 -28.20 -2.26 -4.93
C LYS A 57 -29.74 -2.29 -4.79
N LYS A 58 -30.39 -3.35 -5.26
CA LYS A 58 -31.85 -3.52 -5.09
C LYS A 58 -32.27 -3.69 -3.63
N LYS A 59 -31.37 -4.27 -2.80
CA LYS A 59 -31.66 -4.62 -1.40
C LYS A 59 -31.06 -3.64 -0.39
N ASN A 60 -29.99 -2.92 -0.76
CA ASN A 60 -29.33 -1.97 0.12
C ASN A 60 -29.25 -0.59 -0.55
N LYS A 61 -30.07 0.34 -0.07
CA LYS A 61 -30.18 1.72 -0.61
C LYS A 61 -29.08 2.66 -0.08
N HIS A 62 -28.36 2.26 0.98
CA HIS A 62 -27.32 3.08 1.59
C HIS A 62 -25.96 2.90 0.91
N TRP A 63 -25.77 1.82 0.15
CA TRP A 63 -24.52 1.53 -0.54
C TRP A 63 -24.59 1.89 -2.01
N ASN A 64 -23.61 2.68 -2.44
CA ASN A 64 -23.44 3.04 -3.83
C ASN A 64 -22.37 2.14 -4.47
N PHE A 65 -22.65 1.70 -5.71
CA PHE A 65 -21.72 0.89 -6.48
C PHE A 65 -21.41 1.57 -7.80
N SER A 66 -20.13 1.77 -8.09
CA SER A 66 -19.63 2.30 -9.36
C SER A 66 -18.72 1.27 -10.02
N ILE A 67 -18.96 0.99 -11.30
CA ILE A 67 -18.13 0.07 -12.09
C ILE A 67 -16.98 0.87 -12.69
N LEU A 68 -15.75 0.38 -12.49
CA LEU A 68 -14.55 0.90 -13.12
C LEU A 68 -14.01 -0.13 -14.10
N THR A 69 -13.87 0.25 -15.36
CA THR A 69 -13.20 -0.55 -16.38
C THR A 69 -12.05 0.24 -16.97
N VAL A 70 -10.93 -0.41 -17.23
CA VAL A 70 -9.69 0.26 -17.66
C VAL A 70 -9.32 -0.15 -19.07
N ASN A 71 -9.20 0.84 -19.95
CA ASN A 71 -8.61 0.67 -21.26
C ASN A 71 -7.12 1.00 -21.19
N HIS A 72 -6.27 -0.02 -21.31
CA HIS A 72 -4.82 0.14 -21.29
C HIS A 72 -4.24 0.71 -22.57
N GLY A 73 -4.99 0.75 -23.66
CA GLY A 73 -4.49 1.18 -24.97
C GLY A 73 -3.56 0.16 -25.67
N LEU A 74 -3.29 -0.99 -25.08
CA LEU A 74 -2.38 -2.00 -25.62
C LEU A 74 -2.95 -2.76 -26.82
N ARG A 75 -4.27 -2.87 -26.93
CA ARG A 75 -4.95 -3.65 -27.97
C ARG A 75 -6.21 -2.92 -28.45
N ARG A 76 -6.49 -3.02 -29.75
CA ARG A 76 -7.76 -2.48 -30.31
C ARG A 76 -8.99 -3.13 -29.66
N ALA A 77 -8.90 -4.41 -29.32
CA ALA A 77 -9.98 -5.14 -28.62
C ALA A 77 -10.36 -4.54 -27.26
N ALA A 78 -9.41 -3.94 -26.52
CA ALA A 78 -9.67 -3.34 -25.21
C ALA A 78 -10.77 -2.25 -25.24
N VAL A 79 -10.91 -1.56 -26.37
CA VAL A 79 -11.99 -0.56 -26.55
C VAL A 79 -13.35 -1.25 -26.61
N GLN A 80 -13.47 -2.38 -27.30
CA GLN A 80 -14.70 -3.15 -27.40
C GLN A 80 -15.04 -3.81 -26.07
N GLU A 81 -14.03 -4.35 -25.37
CA GLU A 81 -14.16 -4.95 -24.04
C GLU A 81 -14.73 -3.95 -23.03
N THR A 82 -14.15 -2.75 -22.96
CA THR A 82 -14.65 -1.72 -22.04
C THR A 82 -16.02 -1.20 -22.40
N ARG A 83 -16.36 -1.12 -23.69
CA ARG A 83 -17.72 -0.77 -24.16
C ARG A 83 -18.74 -1.84 -23.80
N TYR A 84 -18.37 -3.10 -23.86
CA TYR A 84 -19.23 -4.22 -23.42
C TYR A 84 -19.57 -4.09 -21.93
N VAL A 85 -18.55 -3.94 -21.07
CA VAL A 85 -18.76 -3.72 -19.63
C VAL A 85 -19.65 -2.49 -19.38
N TYR A 86 -19.42 -1.40 -20.10
CA TYR A 86 -20.24 -0.19 -19.98
C TYR A 86 -21.71 -0.44 -20.31
N LYS A 87 -21.98 -1.16 -21.40
CA LYS A 87 -23.36 -1.51 -21.80
C LYS A 87 -24.04 -2.38 -20.72
N LEU A 88 -23.37 -3.39 -20.20
CA LEU A 88 -23.89 -4.26 -19.14
C LEU A 88 -24.18 -3.49 -17.84
N ALA A 89 -23.26 -2.63 -17.42
CA ALA A 89 -23.46 -1.81 -16.24
C ALA A 89 -24.66 -0.86 -16.39
N LYS A 90 -24.79 -0.20 -17.55
CA LYS A 90 -25.94 0.66 -17.85
C LYS A 90 -27.25 -0.11 -17.85
N GLY A 91 -27.30 -1.29 -18.47
CA GLY A 91 -28.47 -2.19 -18.44
C GLY A 91 -28.84 -2.66 -17.05
N SER A 92 -27.86 -2.73 -16.14
CA SER A 92 -28.05 -3.08 -14.73
C SER A 92 -28.29 -1.87 -13.80
N ASN A 93 -28.50 -0.69 -14.35
CA ASN A 93 -28.69 0.58 -13.62
C ASN A 93 -27.53 0.91 -12.65
N LEU A 94 -26.30 0.59 -13.05
CA LEU A 94 -25.07 0.92 -12.32
C LEU A 94 -24.30 2.01 -13.07
N VAL A 95 -23.69 2.92 -12.28
CA VAL A 95 -22.75 3.90 -12.82
C VAL A 95 -21.50 3.19 -13.31
N CYS A 96 -21.06 3.50 -14.53
CA CYS A 96 -19.82 2.93 -15.08
C CYS A 96 -18.91 4.02 -15.61
N LYS A 97 -17.62 3.91 -15.28
CA LYS A 97 -16.58 4.79 -15.81
C LYS A 97 -15.52 3.98 -16.54
N ILE A 98 -15.25 4.36 -17.78
CA ILE A 98 -14.12 3.88 -18.55
C ILE A 98 -12.93 4.78 -18.22
N LEU A 99 -11.86 4.19 -17.68
CA LEU A 99 -10.60 4.85 -17.38
C LEU A 99 -9.60 4.53 -18.48
N THR A 100 -8.97 5.54 -19.05
CA THR A 100 -8.06 5.36 -20.19
C THR A 100 -6.66 5.85 -19.82
N HIS A 101 -5.67 4.99 -20.01
CA HIS A 101 -4.26 5.39 -19.93
C HIS A 101 -3.87 6.15 -21.20
N LYS A 102 -3.19 7.30 -21.03
CA LYS A 102 -2.76 8.16 -22.14
C LYS A 102 -1.24 8.16 -22.38
N GLY A 103 -0.48 7.40 -21.61
CA GLY A 103 0.98 7.36 -21.68
C GLY A 103 1.52 6.11 -22.40
N ALA A 104 2.82 6.10 -22.69
CA ALA A 104 3.52 4.90 -23.10
C ALA A 104 3.60 3.91 -21.92
N ILE A 105 3.53 2.62 -22.21
CA ILE A 105 3.75 1.57 -21.22
C ILE A 105 5.20 1.12 -21.37
N PRO A 106 5.97 1.00 -20.27
CA PRO A 106 7.34 0.52 -20.30
C PRO A 106 7.42 -0.86 -20.97
N GLU A 107 8.40 -1.04 -21.85
CA GLU A 107 8.58 -2.32 -22.57
C GLU A 107 9.08 -3.44 -21.66
N ASN A 108 9.79 -3.09 -20.59
CA ASN A 108 10.25 -4.03 -19.57
C ASN A 108 9.14 -4.31 -18.56
N ASP A 109 8.82 -5.59 -18.37
CA ASP A 109 7.78 -6.07 -17.44
C ASP A 109 6.38 -5.44 -17.67
N ILE A 110 5.92 -5.50 -18.93
CA ILE A 110 4.65 -4.92 -19.39
C ILE A 110 3.47 -5.28 -18.48
N GLN A 111 3.43 -6.50 -17.93
CA GLN A 111 2.32 -6.91 -17.07
C GLN A 111 2.31 -6.21 -15.71
N SER A 112 3.47 -6.06 -15.07
CA SER A 112 3.59 -5.33 -13.82
C SER A 112 3.24 -3.88 -14.04
N ALA A 113 3.82 -3.25 -15.07
CA ALA A 113 3.53 -1.86 -15.41
C ALA A 113 2.05 -1.63 -15.74
N ALA A 114 1.42 -2.48 -16.55
CA ALA A 114 0.01 -2.40 -16.87
C ALA A 114 -0.88 -2.60 -15.62
N ARG A 115 -0.47 -3.47 -14.70
CA ARG A 115 -1.14 -3.66 -13.42
C ARG A 115 -1.05 -2.40 -12.55
N ASP A 116 0.13 -1.82 -12.42
CA ASP A 116 0.35 -0.63 -11.59
C ASP A 116 -0.40 0.59 -12.16
N ILE A 117 -0.35 0.79 -13.48
CA ILE A 117 -1.14 1.82 -14.17
C ILE A 117 -2.64 1.63 -13.91
N ARG A 118 -3.15 0.40 -14.01
CA ARG A 118 -4.56 0.10 -13.76
C ARG A 118 -4.96 0.46 -12.34
N TYR A 119 -4.18 0.06 -11.33
CA TYR A 119 -4.47 0.40 -9.95
C TYR A 119 -4.35 1.90 -9.69
N GLY A 120 -3.33 2.56 -10.24
CA GLY A 120 -3.18 4.02 -10.15
C GLY A 120 -4.44 4.75 -10.64
N LEU A 121 -4.89 4.45 -11.88
CA LEU A 121 -6.09 5.06 -12.44
C LEU A 121 -7.35 4.81 -11.60
N MET A 122 -7.50 3.61 -11.03
CA MET A 122 -8.65 3.29 -10.19
C MET A 122 -8.59 4.00 -8.84
N PHE A 123 -7.44 4.08 -8.20
CA PHE A 123 -7.26 4.82 -6.94
C PHE A 123 -7.46 6.32 -7.14
N ASP A 124 -6.91 6.91 -8.21
CA ASP A 124 -7.12 8.32 -8.55
C ASP A 124 -8.60 8.65 -8.75
N TRP A 125 -9.33 7.73 -9.40
CA TRP A 125 -10.76 7.88 -9.55
C TRP A 125 -11.50 7.79 -8.21
N CYS A 126 -11.12 6.85 -7.34
CA CYS A 126 -11.70 6.72 -6.01
C CYS A 126 -11.53 8.00 -5.20
N HIS A 127 -10.34 8.59 -5.19
CA HIS A 127 -10.09 9.86 -4.52
C HIS A 127 -10.96 11.00 -5.05
N LYS A 128 -10.98 11.18 -6.38
CA LYS A 128 -11.76 12.26 -7.04
C LYS A 128 -13.26 12.14 -6.78
N ASN A 129 -13.76 10.92 -6.66
CA ASN A 129 -15.19 10.65 -6.51
C ASN A 129 -15.57 10.23 -5.09
N LYS A 130 -14.67 10.36 -4.13
CA LYS A 130 -14.89 10.02 -2.71
C LYS A 130 -15.45 8.61 -2.53
N ALA A 131 -14.91 7.66 -3.29
CA ALA A 131 -15.22 6.25 -3.08
C ALA A 131 -14.39 5.71 -1.90
N ASP A 132 -15.06 5.09 -0.95
CA ASP A 132 -14.44 4.58 0.28
C ASP A 132 -13.61 3.32 0.02
N TYR A 133 -14.05 2.51 -0.95
CA TYR A 133 -13.51 1.18 -1.20
C TYR A 133 -13.31 0.90 -2.68
N LEU A 134 -12.19 0.25 -3.01
CA LEU A 134 -11.97 -0.39 -4.32
C LEU A 134 -12.11 -1.90 -4.15
N VAL A 135 -12.96 -2.55 -4.95
CA VAL A 135 -13.24 -3.98 -4.85
C VAL A 135 -12.75 -4.73 -6.08
N THR A 136 -12.08 -5.85 -5.88
CA THR A 136 -11.59 -6.72 -6.97
C THR A 136 -12.07 -8.16 -6.80
N ALA A 137 -12.20 -8.90 -7.90
CA ALA A 137 -12.74 -10.24 -7.97
C ALA A 137 -11.70 -11.36 -7.76
N HIS A 138 -10.61 -11.11 -7.04
CA HIS A 138 -9.66 -12.17 -6.73
C HIS A 138 -10.32 -13.27 -5.91
N HIS A 139 -10.09 -14.53 -6.28
CA HIS A 139 -10.79 -15.70 -5.77
C HIS A 139 -9.82 -16.74 -5.17
N LEU A 140 -10.34 -17.87 -4.75
CA LEU A 140 -9.61 -18.92 -4.03
C LEU A 140 -8.38 -19.42 -4.82
N GLU A 141 -8.56 -19.72 -6.11
CA GLU A 141 -7.48 -20.23 -6.97
C GLU A 141 -6.40 -19.14 -7.19
N ASP A 142 -6.77 -17.85 -7.26
CA ASP A 142 -5.79 -16.76 -7.30
C ASP A 142 -4.90 -16.75 -6.05
N GLN A 143 -5.46 -17.10 -4.90
CA GLN A 143 -4.71 -17.20 -3.64
C GLN A 143 -3.70 -18.36 -3.72
N ALA A 144 -4.16 -19.54 -4.19
CA ALA A 144 -3.30 -20.70 -4.38
C ALA A 144 -2.18 -20.45 -5.41
N GLU A 145 -2.53 -19.86 -6.56
CA GLU A 145 -1.55 -19.48 -7.57
C GLU A 145 -0.49 -18.51 -7.01
N THR A 146 -0.94 -17.51 -6.21
CA THR A 146 -0.05 -16.53 -5.58
C THR A 146 0.87 -17.19 -4.57
N PHE A 147 0.36 -18.13 -3.78
CA PHE A 147 1.15 -18.89 -2.81
C PHE A 147 2.26 -19.68 -3.52
N LEU A 148 1.92 -20.46 -4.54
CA LEU A 148 2.88 -21.28 -5.30
C LEU A 148 3.92 -20.41 -6.03
N LEU A 149 3.51 -19.30 -6.64
CA LEU A 149 4.43 -18.36 -7.28
C LEU A 149 5.45 -17.79 -6.30
N ARG A 150 5.03 -17.48 -5.10
CA ARG A 150 5.90 -16.91 -4.05
C ARG A 150 6.79 -17.99 -3.43
N LEU A 151 6.26 -19.20 -3.24
CA LEU A 151 7.02 -20.36 -2.79
C LEU A 151 8.16 -20.68 -3.78
N ALA A 152 7.86 -20.72 -5.08
CA ALA A 152 8.84 -20.96 -6.13
C ALA A 152 9.93 -19.87 -6.22
N ARG A 153 9.71 -18.68 -5.65
CA ARG A 153 10.68 -17.59 -5.54
C ARG A 153 11.44 -17.57 -4.22
N GLY A 154 11.25 -18.57 -3.36
CA GLY A 154 11.90 -18.62 -2.04
C GLY A 154 11.36 -17.58 -1.05
N SER A 155 10.10 -17.14 -1.20
CA SER A 155 9.52 -16.16 -0.27
C SER A 155 9.37 -16.75 1.13
N GLY A 156 9.70 -15.96 2.17
CA GLY A 156 9.43 -16.28 3.57
C GLY A 156 7.97 -16.01 3.97
N LEU A 157 7.72 -15.95 5.27
CA LEU A 157 6.39 -15.79 5.89
C LEU A 157 5.56 -14.66 5.27
N ASP A 158 6.15 -13.48 5.09
CA ASP A 158 5.45 -12.30 4.57
C ASP A 158 4.95 -12.49 3.13
N GLY A 159 5.75 -13.17 2.32
CA GLY A 159 5.36 -13.52 0.97
C GLY A 159 4.31 -14.62 0.95
N LEU A 160 4.53 -15.71 1.66
CA LEU A 160 3.65 -16.89 1.66
C LEU A 160 2.29 -16.64 2.32
N SER A 161 2.12 -15.59 3.12
CA SER A 161 0.83 -15.17 3.68
C SER A 161 -0.23 -14.79 2.62
N GLY A 162 0.10 -14.86 1.34
CA GLY A 162 -0.82 -14.67 0.23
C GLY A 162 -1.33 -13.23 0.10
N MET A 163 -2.52 -13.08 -0.51
CA MET A 163 -3.18 -11.78 -0.64
C MET A 163 -4.05 -11.51 0.59
N GLN A 164 -3.95 -10.30 1.13
CA GLN A 164 -4.85 -9.84 2.19
C GLN A 164 -6.26 -9.54 1.64
N ARG A 165 -7.29 -9.82 2.43
CA ARG A 165 -8.69 -9.51 2.09
C ARG A 165 -8.94 -8.00 2.03
N VAL A 166 -8.27 -7.26 2.92
CA VAL A 166 -8.29 -5.80 2.97
C VAL A 166 -6.85 -5.29 2.91
N ARG A 167 -6.59 -4.32 2.07
CA ARG A 167 -5.29 -3.65 1.97
C ARG A 167 -5.52 -2.15 1.77
N ASN A 168 -5.04 -1.34 2.67
CA ASN A 168 -5.03 0.11 2.47
C ASN A 168 -3.95 0.49 1.44
N SER A 169 -4.32 1.29 0.47
CA SER A 169 -3.41 1.80 -0.56
C SER A 169 -3.84 3.20 -0.95
N ASN A 170 -2.94 4.16 -0.81
CA ASN A 170 -3.20 5.56 -1.14
C ASN A 170 -4.49 6.12 -0.49
N GLY A 171 -4.77 5.78 0.78
CA GLY A 171 -5.95 6.27 1.50
C GLY A 171 -7.28 5.64 1.09
N VAL A 172 -7.28 4.65 0.20
CA VAL A 172 -8.47 3.87 -0.19
C VAL A 172 -8.26 2.40 0.18
N ALA A 173 -9.25 1.77 0.80
CA ALA A 173 -9.16 0.35 1.13
C ALA A 173 -9.51 -0.53 -0.09
N LEU A 174 -8.55 -1.35 -0.51
CA LEU A 174 -8.73 -2.37 -1.54
C LEU A 174 -9.30 -3.65 -0.90
N LEU A 175 -10.50 -4.04 -1.32
CA LEU A 175 -11.22 -5.21 -0.82
C LEU A 175 -11.16 -6.38 -1.81
N ARG A 176 -11.01 -7.60 -1.28
CA ARG A 176 -11.04 -8.86 -2.04
C ARG A 176 -12.03 -9.83 -1.38
N PRO A 177 -13.34 -9.68 -1.64
CA PRO A 177 -14.37 -10.45 -0.93
C PRO A 177 -14.43 -11.92 -1.30
N PHE A 178 -13.76 -12.34 -2.38
CA PHE A 178 -13.90 -13.69 -2.92
C PHE A 178 -12.67 -14.58 -2.72
N LEU A 179 -11.70 -14.20 -1.89
CA LEU A 179 -10.48 -14.98 -1.66
C LEU A 179 -10.72 -16.38 -1.04
N ASP A 180 -11.91 -16.65 -0.53
CA ASP A 180 -12.39 -17.94 -0.02
C ASP A 180 -13.45 -18.59 -0.92
N ILE A 181 -13.72 -18.00 -2.09
CA ILE A 181 -14.75 -18.47 -3.00
C ILE A 181 -14.10 -19.18 -4.19
N PRO A 182 -14.47 -20.44 -4.47
CA PRO A 182 -14.04 -21.12 -5.68
C PRO A 182 -14.48 -20.36 -6.94
N ARG A 183 -13.60 -20.30 -7.93
CA ARG A 183 -13.84 -19.64 -9.22
C ARG A 183 -15.13 -20.12 -9.88
N GLU A 184 -15.41 -21.41 -9.79
CA GLU A 184 -16.60 -22.02 -10.38
C GLU A 184 -17.89 -21.37 -9.86
N ARG A 185 -17.97 -20.97 -8.59
CA ARG A 185 -19.14 -20.25 -8.05
C ARG A 185 -19.34 -18.88 -8.68
N LEU A 186 -18.24 -18.19 -9.05
CA LEU A 186 -18.30 -16.91 -9.78
C LEU A 186 -18.81 -17.14 -11.19
N HIS A 187 -18.35 -18.18 -11.86
CA HIS A 187 -18.81 -18.58 -13.19
C HIS A 187 -20.31 -18.94 -13.19
N GLN A 188 -20.76 -19.74 -12.23
CA GLN A 188 -22.18 -20.04 -12.07
C GLN A 188 -23.03 -18.78 -11.81
N THR A 189 -22.47 -17.77 -11.14
CA THR A 189 -23.17 -16.50 -10.91
C THR A 189 -23.43 -15.76 -12.20
N ILE A 190 -22.46 -15.69 -13.11
CA ILE A 190 -22.65 -15.03 -14.42
C ILE A 190 -23.51 -15.86 -15.36
N ALA A 191 -23.35 -17.19 -15.36
CA ALA A 191 -24.18 -18.09 -16.15
C ALA A 191 -25.67 -17.98 -15.78
N LYS A 192 -25.99 -17.94 -14.48
CA LYS A 192 -27.35 -17.69 -13.98
C LYS A 192 -27.91 -16.33 -14.46
N ALA A 193 -27.06 -15.33 -14.61
CA ALA A 193 -27.44 -14.02 -15.11
C ALA A 193 -27.55 -13.96 -16.65
N GLY A 194 -27.25 -15.04 -17.36
CA GLY A 194 -27.26 -15.11 -18.83
C GLY A 194 -26.20 -14.24 -19.50
N LEU A 195 -25.07 -13.98 -18.81
CA LEU A 195 -23.99 -13.15 -19.33
C LEU A 195 -22.85 -13.98 -19.90
N GLU A 196 -22.29 -13.51 -21.00
CA GLU A 196 -21.10 -14.08 -21.61
C GLU A 196 -19.86 -13.28 -21.16
N ALA A 197 -18.82 -14.03 -20.75
CA ALA A 197 -17.55 -13.42 -20.37
C ALA A 197 -16.66 -13.23 -21.58
N ILE A 198 -15.91 -12.12 -21.59
CA ILE A 198 -14.87 -11.89 -22.58
C ILE A 198 -13.70 -12.84 -22.29
N SER A 199 -13.27 -13.58 -23.31
CA SER A 199 -12.07 -14.38 -23.25
C SER A 199 -10.86 -13.58 -23.73
N ASP A 200 -9.95 -13.26 -22.80
CA ASP A 200 -8.69 -12.61 -23.12
C ASP A 200 -7.64 -13.67 -23.53
N PRO A 201 -7.11 -13.65 -24.75
CA PRO A 201 -6.08 -14.60 -25.21
C PRO A 201 -4.82 -14.62 -24.32
N SER A 202 -4.53 -13.53 -23.60
CA SER A 202 -3.39 -13.50 -22.68
C SER A 202 -3.53 -14.46 -21.49
N ASN A 203 -4.78 -14.86 -21.15
CA ASN A 203 -5.05 -15.81 -20.06
C ASN A 203 -4.58 -17.24 -20.35
N SER A 204 -4.28 -17.58 -21.61
CA SER A 204 -3.74 -18.87 -22.04
C SER A 204 -2.24 -18.84 -22.38
N ASN A 205 -1.61 -17.66 -22.32
CA ASN A 205 -0.21 -17.50 -22.74
C ASN A 205 0.76 -18.07 -21.70
N GLN A 206 1.40 -19.20 -22.04
CA GLN A 206 2.33 -19.92 -21.16
C GLN A 206 3.67 -19.19 -20.89
N ARG A 207 3.96 -18.07 -21.56
CA ARG A 207 5.09 -17.21 -21.17
C ARG A 207 4.94 -16.70 -19.74
N PHE A 208 3.71 -16.57 -19.25
CA PHE A 208 3.42 -16.07 -17.91
C PHE A 208 3.48 -17.18 -16.87
N ALA A 209 4.29 -16.99 -15.83
CA ALA A 209 4.48 -17.96 -14.76
C ALA A 209 3.14 -18.35 -14.07
N ARG A 210 2.22 -17.39 -13.96
CA ARG A 210 0.89 -17.63 -13.38
C ARG A 210 0.05 -18.61 -14.21
N VAL A 211 0.10 -18.49 -15.55
CA VAL A 211 -0.58 -19.43 -16.45
C VAL A 211 0.04 -20.83 -16.35
N ARG A 212 1.37 -20.91 -16.29
CA ARG A 212 2.04 -22.21 -16.13
C ARG A 212 1.67 -22.90 -14.81
N ILE A 213 1.57 -22.17 -13.71
CA ILE A 213 1.14 -22.73 -12.42
C ILE A 213 -0.32 -23.16 -12.48
N ARG A 214 -1.21 -22.33 -13.04
CA ARG A 214 -2.63 -22.67 -13.22
C ARG A 214 -2.81 -23.99 -13.99
N ASN A 215 -2.08 -24.18 -15.06
CA ASN A 215 -2.15 -25.39 -15.87
C ASN A 215 -1.61 -26.65 -15.15
N LYS A 216 -0.86 -26.47 -14.05
CA LYS A 216 -0.35 -27.57 -13.22
C LYS A 216 -1.16 -27.81 -11.95
N MET A 217 -2.22 -27.02 -11.70
CA MET A 217 -3.00 -27.13 -10.47
C MET A 217 -3.63 -28.51 -10.27
N ASP A 218 -4.03 -29.18 -11.35
CA ASP A 218 -4.60 -30.53 -11.26
C ASP A 218 -3.54 -31.55 -10.82
N LEU A 219 -2.30 -31.43 -11.27
CA LEU A 219 -1.19 -32.28 -10.82
C LEU A 219 -0.91 -32.03 -9.32
N PHE A 220 -0.88 -30.79 -8.88
CA PHE A 220 -0.70 -30.47 -7.46
C PHE A 220 -1.86 -30.99 -6.61
N ALA A 221 -3.09 -30.94 -7.13
CA ALA A 221 -4.28 -31.45 -6.44
C ALA A 221 -4.25 -32.97 -6.26
N GLN A 222 -3.68 -33.73 -7.19
CA GLN A 222 -3.48 -35.19 -7.09
C GLN A 222 -2.56 -35.53 -5.91
N GLU A 223 -1.57 -34.70 -5.63
CA GLU A 223 -0.68 -34.80 -4.48
C GLU A 223 -1.27 -34.16 -3.20
N GLY A 224 -2.57 -33.85 -3.19
CA GLY A 224 -3.25 -33.25 -2.06
C GLY A 224 -3.07 -31.75 -1.89
N MET A 225 -2.29 -31.08 -2.74
CA MET A 225 -2.10 -29.61 -2.74
C MET A 225 -3.25 -28.91 -3.49
N THR A 226 -4.47 -29.08 -3.02
CA THR A 226 -5.65 -28.43 -3.60
C THR A 226 -5.61 -26.93 -3.39
N ALA A 227 -6.33 -26.15 -4.22
CA ALA A 227 -6.44 -24.70 -4.07
C ALA A 227 -6.93 -24.30 -2.67
N ALA A 228 -7.88 -25.07 -2.10
CA ALA A 228 -8.39 -24.84 -0.76
C ALA A 228 -7.31 -25.01 0.32
N ARG A 229 -6.53 -26.10 0.28
CA ARG A 229 -5.45 -26.35 1.24
C ARG A 229 -4.32 -25.31 1.15
N LEU A 230 -3.95 -24.93 -0.07
CA LEU A 230 -2.94 -23.88 -0.29
C LEU A 230 -3.40 -22.52 0.24
N ALA A 231 -4.67 -22.15 -0.02
CA ALA A 231 -5.25 -20.92 0.51
C ALA A 231 -5.42 -20.95 2.04
N GLU A 232 -5.75 -22.10 2.62
CA GLU A 232 -5.82 -22.28 4.07
C GLU A 232 -4.43 -22.11 4.71
N THR A 233 -3.40 -22.72 4.11
CA THR A 233 -2.01 -22.58 4.58
C THR A 233 -1.58 -21.10 4.51
N ALA A 234 -1.85 -20.40 3.40
CA ALA A 234 -1.61 -18.96 3.28
C ALA A 234 -2.35 -18.17 4.39
N GLY A 235 -3.58 -18.56 4.72
CA GLY A 235 -4.37 -17.97 5.79
C GLY A 235 -3.75 -18.15 7.18
N ARG A 236 -3.23 -19.34 7.49
CA ARG A 236 -2.52 -19.61 8.76
C ARG A 236 -1.22 -18.81 8.86
N LEU A 237 -0.47 -18.72 7.75
CA LEU A 237 0.73 -17.88 7.68
C LEU A 237 0.41 -16.39 7.82
N LEU A 238 -0.74 -15.95 7.32
CA LEU A 238 -1.21 -14.57 7.52
C LEU A 238 -1.49 -14.28 9.01
N GLN A 239 -2.11 -15.20 9.74
CA GLN A 239 -2.33 -15.06 11.18
C GLN A 239 -1.00 -14.98 11.95
N ALA A 240 -0.04 -15.87 11.64
CA ALA A 240 1.29 -15.83 12.24
C ALA A 240 2.01 -14.51 11.95
N ARG A 241 1.93 -14.03 10.70
CA ARG A 241 2.44 -12.72 10.30
C ARG A 241 1.83 -11.59 11.13
N GLN A 242 0.50 -11.57 11.29
CA GLN A 242 -0.20 -10.54 12.06
C GLN A 242 0.25 -10.53 13.53
N ALA A 243 0.45 -11.71 14.14
CA ALA A 243 0.99 -11.79 15.49
C ALA A 243 2.41 -11.20 15.59
N LEU A 244 3.31 -11.53 14.65
CA LEU A 244 4.66 -10.94 14.60
C LEU A 244 4.64 -9.43 14.33
N GLU A 245 3.73 -8.94 13.50
CA GLU A 245 3.55 -7.50 13.29
C GLU A 245 3.11 -6.79 14.58
N GLN A 246 2.21 -7.39 15.37
CA GLN A 246 1.79 -6.84 16.66
C GLN A 246 2.96 -6.80 17.67
N VAL A 247 3.74 -7.88 17.74
CA VAL A 247 4.94 -7.92 18.60
C VAL A 247 5.95 -6.86 18.16
N THR A 248 6.17 -6.72 16.85
CA THR A 248 7.06 -5.69 16.29
C THR A 248 6.60 -4.29 16.63
N GLU A 249 5.28 -4.04 16.52
CA GLU A 249 4.69 -2.74 16.87
C GLU A 249 4.91 -2.41 18.35
N ASN A 250 4.60 -3.35 19.24
CA ASN A 250 4.80 -3.18 20.67
C ASN A 250 6.28 -2.89 20.98
N PHE A 251 7.19 -3.60 20.31
CA PHE A 251 8.63 -3.37 20.46
C PHE A 251 9.04 -1.97 19.97
N ILE A 252 8.56 -1.52 18.82
CA ILE A 252 8.86 -0.18 18.29
C ILE A 252 8.35 0.89 19.27
N GLN A 253 7.15 0.76 19.79
CA GLN A 253 6.58 1.72 20.75
C GLN A 253 7.39 1.78 22.06
N ALA A 254 7.94 0.66 22.50
CA ALA A 254 8.72 0.60 23.73
C ALA A 254 10.19 1.03 23.56
N ALA A 255 10.80 0.72 22.41
CA ALA A 255 12.25 0.81 22.21
C ALA A 255 12.70 1.96 21.31
N VAL A 256 11.80 2.46 20.42
CA VAL A 256 12.13 3.54 19.48
C VAL A 256 11.61 4.85 20.01
N ARG A 257 12.51 5.76 20.36
CA ARG A 257 12.16 7.13 20.72
C ARG A 257 12.36 8.04 19.51
N LEU A 258 11.33 8.73 19.12
CA LEU A 258 11.42 9.85 18.18
C LEU A 258 11.66 11.14 18.94
N ASP A 259 12.64 11.91 18.50
CA ASP A 259 12.81 13.27 18.98
C ASP A 259 11.97 14.29 18.18
N GLU A 260 11.96 15.51 18.63
CA GLU A 260 11.22 16.62 17.99
C GLU A 260 11.69 16.93 16.56
N TYR A 261 12.90 16.50 16.20
CA TYR A 261 13.47 16.66 14.86
C TYR A 261 13.06 15.54 13.90
N GLY A 262 12.52 14.44 14.43
CA GLY A 262 12.13 13.26 13.66
C GLY A 262 13.24 12.24 13.48
N ILE A 263 14.24 12.31 14.34
CA ILE A 263 15.30 11.31 14.38
C ILE A 263 14.82 10.16 15.29
N ALA A 264 14.89 8.93 14.78
CA ALA A 264 14.62 7.76 15.58
C ALA A 264 15.87 7.34 16.35
N HIS A 265 15.73 7.19 17.65
CA HIS A 265 16.74 6.72 18.58
C HIS A 265 16.40 5.31 19.02
N LEU A 266 17.37 4.40 18.93
CA LEU A 266 17.21 2.99 19.29
C LEU A 266 18.43 2.52 20.10
N ALA A 267 18.24 2.31 21.39
CA ALA A 267 19.31 1.90 22.29
C ALA A 267 19.74 0.45 22.06
N TYR A 268 21.05 0.15 22.10
CA TYR A 268 21.55 -1.24 21.97
C TYR A 268 20.99 -2.16 23.05
N ALA A 269 20.82 -1.66 24.27
CA ALA A 269 20.25 -2.46 25.37
C ALA A 269 18.87 -3.03 25.05
N SER A 270 18.07 -2.30 24.26
CA SER A 270 16.73 -2.77 23.85
C SER A 270 16.77 -3.88 22.80
N LEU A 271 17.92 -4.11 22.17
CA LEU A 271 18.04 -4.99 21.00
C LEU A 271 18.52 -6.40 21.35
N HIS A 272 19.27 -6.55 22.47
CA HIS A 272 19.98 -7.79 22.78
C HIS A 272 19.07 -9.01 22.97
N ASP A 273 17.89 -8.81 23.55
CA ASP A 273 16.97 -9.90 23.90
C ASP A 273 15.85 -10.11 22.86
N GLN A 274 15.97 -9.48 21.71
CA GLN A 274 14.92 -9.56 20.70
C GLN A 274 15.23 -10.63 19.64
N PRO A 275 14.22 -11.41 19.23
CA PRO A 275 14.37 -12.31 18.09
C PRO A 275 14.78 -11.55 16.81
N GLU A 276 15.67 -12.16 16.03
CA GLU A 276 16.19 -11.54 14.79
C GLU A 276 15.07 -11.08 13.84
N ASP A 277 13.97 -11.85 13.74
CA ASP A 277 12.83 -11.48 12.86
C ASP A 277 12.14 -10.19 13.33
N ILE A 278 12.03 -9.96 14.65
CA ILE A 278 11.46 -8.71 15.20
C ILE A 278 12.39 -7.54 14.89
N LEU A 279 13.70 -7.72 15.05
CA LEU A 279 14.69 -6.70 14.70
C LEU A 279 14.67 -6.37 13.21
N ARG A 280 14.60 -7.39 12.36
CA ARG A 280 14.51 -7.25 10.90
C ARG A 280 13.26 -6.49 10.49
N ARG A 281 12.10 -6.79 11.09
CA ARG A 281 10.83 -6.06 10.86
C ARG A 281 10.92 -4.63 11.33
N THR A 282 11.53 -4.39 12.49
CA THR A 282 11.75 -3.05 13.04
C THR A 282 12.61 -2.21 12.10
N ILE A 283 13.76 -2.71 11.68
CA ILE A 283 14.66 -2.01 10.75
C ILE A 283 13.95 -1.76 9.39
N ASN A 284 13.25 -2.76 8.84
CA ASN A 284 12.47 -2.59 7.62
C ASN A 284 11.47 -1.44 7.76
N ARG A 285 10.75 -1.37 8.88
CA ARG A 285 9.73 -0.37 9.12
C ARG A 285 10.33 1.03 9.27
N LEU A 286 11.41 1.17 10.03
CA LEU A 286 12.11 2.44 10.23
C LEU A 286 12.77 2.97 8.95
N LEU A 287 13.17 2.08 8.03
CA LEU A 287 13.80 2.43 6.76
C LEU A 287 12.84 2.44 5.56
N THR A 288 11.54 2.31 5.78
CA THR A 288 10.56 2.40 4.69
C THR A 288 10.02 3.83 4.61
N PRO A 289 10.24 4.54 3.50
CA PRO A 289 9.68 5.87 3.30
C PRO A 289 8.15 5.84 3.25
N TYR A 290 7.51 6.92 3.63
CA TYR A 290 6.05 7.05 3.50
C TYR A 290 5.62 6.86 2.04
N GLY A 291 4.70 5.93 1.82
CA GLY A 291 4.25 5.56 0.46
C GLY A 291 5.30 4.85 -0.40
N GLY A 292 6.50 4.57 0.14
CA GLY A 292 7.59 3.92 -0.57
C GLY A 292 7.65 2.40 -0.34
N TYR A 293 8.72 1.80 -0.86
CA TYR A 293 8.99 0.37 -0.72
C TYR A 293 10.01 0.12 0.40
N PRO A 294 9.93 -1.04 1.09
CA PRO A 294 10.93 -1.43 2.07
C PRO A 294 12.30 -1.62 1.42
N PRO A 295 13.39 -1.50 2.19
CA PRO A 295 14.74 -1.76 1.71
C PRO A 295 14.90 -3.21 1.24
N ARG A 296 15.91 -3.47 0.41
CA ARG A 296 16.24 -4.83 -0.03
C ARG A 296 16.65 -5.68 1.18
N ALA A 297 16.21 -6.94 1.21
CA ALA A 297 16.47 -7.87 2.31
C ALA A 297 17.97 -7.99 2.65
N GLU A 298 18.84 -8.04 1.63
CA GLU A 298 20.31 -8.09 1.82
C GLU A 298 20.87 -6.86 2.54
N SER A 299 20.27 -5.68 2.30
CA SER A 299 20.70 -4.44 2.95
C SER A 299 20.33 -4.46 4.44
N VAL A 300 19.14 -4.96 4.77
CA VAL A 300 18.69 -5.13 6.14
C VAL A 300 19.53 -6.17 6.86
N GLN A 301 19.80 -7.32 6.22
CA GLN A 301 20.64 -8.35 6.80
C GLN A 301 22.06 -7.84 7.10
N ARG A 302 22.65 -7.03 6.23
CA ARG A 302 23.95 -6.39 6.51
C ARG A 302 23.92 -5.47 7.72
N ILE A 303 22.81 -4.75 7.94
CA ILE A 303 22.65 -3.92 9.14
C ILE A 303 22.56 -4.80 10.38
N LEU A 304 21.75 -5.85 10.34
CA LEU A 304 21.61 -6.79 11.46
C LEU A 304 22.96 -7.44 11.82
N ASN A 305 23.71 -7.90 10.84
CA ASN A 305 25.03 -8.50 11.06
C ASN A 305 26.00 -7.51 11.71
N ASP A 306 25.99 -6.25 11.28
CA ASP A 306 26.91 -5.25 11.84
C ASP A 306 26.52 -4.80 13.26
N VAL A 307 25.24 -4.78 13.56
CA VAL A 307 24.71 -4.24 14.82
C VAL A 307 24.53 -5.33 15.87
N PHE A 308 24.08 -6.53 15.47
CA PHE A 308 23.61 -7.54 16.41
C PHE A 308 24.49 -8.79 16.50
N LEU A 309 25.21 -9.14 15.41
CA LEU A 309 26.04 -10.34 15.38
C LEU A 309 27.50 -10.08 15.73
N LYS A 310 27.92 -8.80 15.84
CA LYS A 310 29.26 -8.48 16.30
C LYS A 310 29.27 -8.33 17.81
N SER A 311 30.24 -8.95 18.46
CA SER A 311 30.46 -8.87 19.92
C SER A 311 30.66 -7.43 20.43
N ARG A 312 30.89 -6.49 19.55
CA ARG A 312 30.97 -5.05 19.84
C ARG A 312 30.30 -4.25 18.71
N PRO A 313 29.34 -3.37 19.03
CA PRO A 313 28.78 -2.48 18.05
C PRO A 313 29.87 -1.57 17.42
N PRO A 314 29.70 -1.12 16.18
CA PRO A 314 30.61 -0.17 15.55
C PRO A 314 30.74 1.08 16.43
N LYS A 315 31.95 1.49 16.76
CA LYS A 315 32.20 2.63 17.69
C LYS A 315 31.68 3.94 17.12
N ASP A 316 31.84 4.14 15.81
CA ASP A 316 31.40 5.31 15.05
C ASP A 316 31.22 4.93 13.59
N GLY A 317 30.44 5.71 12.88
CA GLY A 317 30.20 5.49 11.46
C GLY A 317 28.72 5.56 11.12
N GLY A 318 28.41 5.22 9.89
CA GLY A 318 27.02 5.21 9.43
C GLY A 318 26.88 4.47 8.10
N LYS A 319 25.66 4.12 7.79
CA LYS A 319 25.28 3.54 6.50
C LYS A 319 24.08 4.28 5.96
N THR A 320 24.05 4.41 4.64
CA THR A 320 22.85 4.92 3.95
C THR A 320 22.14 3.77 3.29
N VAL A 321 20.87 3.62 3.59
CA VAL A 321 20.02 2.58 3.03
C VAL A 321 18.62 3.15 2.80
N ASN A 322 18.10 2.98 1.59
CA ASN A 322 16.74 3.33 1.20
C ASN A 322 16.37 4.82 1.47
N GLY A 323 17.36 5.73 1.33
CA GLY A 323 17.19 7.15 1.59
C GLY A 323 17.17 7.52 3.09
N PHE A 324 17.67 6.63 3.95
CA PHE A 324 17.90 6.90 5.37
C PHE A 324 19.36 6.72 5.71
N VAL A 325 19.84 7.54 6.65
CA VAL A 325 21.13 7.39 7.28
C VAL A 325 20.95 6.71 8.63
N ILE A 326 21.69 5.62 8.84
CA ILE A 326 21.82 4.94 10.12
C ILE A 326 23.17 5.34 10.69
N ARG A 327 23.17 6.08 11.78
CA ARG A 327 24.38 6.52 12.47
C ARG A 327 24.59 5.66 13.70
N PHE A 328 25.75 5.02 13.80
CA PHE A 328 26.15 4.28 15.00
C PHE A 328 26.65 5.27 16.06
N ARG A 329 26.25 5.05 17.31
CA ARG A 329 26.66 5.77 18.50
C ARG A 329 27.12 4.76 19.55
N ARG A 330 27.74 5.25 20.61
CA ARG A 330 28.24 4.39 21.70
C ARG A 330 27.13 3.57 22.38
N ASP A 331 25.94 4.13 22.48
CA ASP A 331 24.78 3.62 23.23
C ASP A 331 23.63 3.11 22.35
N GLY A 332 23.68 3.35 21.04
CA GLY A 332 22.59 2.96 20.15
C GLY A 332 22.72 3.44 18.71
N LEU A 333 21.60 3.47 18.04
CA LEU A 333 21.44 3.89 16.65
C LEU A 333 20.65 5.18 16.57
N LEU A 334 21.07 6.07 15.65
CA LEU A 334 20.24 7.18 15.15
C LEU A 334 19.83 6.87 13.72
N ILE A 335 18.55 7.01 13.41
CA ILE A 335 18.01 6.82 12.06
C ILE A 335 17.29 8.09 11.63
N PHE A 336 17.71 8.67 10.51
CA PHE A 336 17.13 9.89 9.96
C PHE A 336 17.21 9.92 8.43
N ARG A 337 16.47 10.82 7.79
CA ARG A 337 16.45 10.93 6.34
C ARG A 337 17.77 11.39 5.77
N GLU A 338 18.16 10.80 4.65
CA GLU A 338 19.28 11.26 3.84
C GLU A 338 18.89 12.51 3.05
N PHE A 339 19.72 13.54 3.08
CA PHE A 339 19.44 14.82 2.41
C PHE A 339 19.28 14.67 0.89
N SER A 340 20.12 13.87 0.24
CA SER A 340 20.08 13.64 -1.22
C SER A 340 18.84 12.87 -1.70
N GLY A 341 18.16 12.15 -0.81
CA GLY A 341 16.95 11.39 -1.11
C GLY A 341 15.64 12.12 -0.84
N LEU A 342 15.70 13.41 -0.50
CA LEU A 342 14.52 14.20 -0.18
C LEU A 342 13.83 14.74 -1.44
N PRO A 343 12.50 14.95 -1.38
CA PRO A 343 11.75 15.52 -2.50
C PRO A 343 12.23 16.92 -2.90
N GLU A 344 12.04 17.25 -4.17
CA GLU A 344 12.19 18.62 -4.65
C GLU A 344 11.25 19.59 -3.91
N PRO A 345 11.57 20.90 -3.91
CA PRO A 345 10.72 21.91 -3.26
C PRO A 345 9.28 21.86 -3.76
N VAL A 346 8.32 21.81 -2.85
CA VAL A 346 6.88 21.76 -3.17
C VAL A 346 6.22 23.07 -2.75
N ILE A 347 5.45 23.66 -3.66
CA ILE A 347 4.64 24.84 -3.37
C ILE A 347 3.40 24.40 -2.59
N ILE A 348 3.12 25.09 -1.48
CA ILE A 348 1.93 24.85 -0.65
C ILE A 348 1.12 26.14 -0.47
N LYS A 349 -0.19 25.99 -0.26
CA LYS A 349 -1.10 27.12 -0.08
C LYS A 349 -1.51 27.28 1.39
N PRO A 350 -1.79 28.51 1.83
CA PRO A 350 -2.39 28.73 3.14
C PRO A 350 -3.67 27.88 3.31
N GLY A 351 -3.80 27.24 4.45
CA GLY A 351 -4.91 26.35 4.78
C GLY A 351 -4.78 24.92 4.26
N GLU A 352 -3.74 24.61 3.50
CA GLU A 352 -3.46 23.23 3.10
C GLU A 352 -2.82 22.44 4.24
N PHE A 353 -3.22 21.17 4.32
CA PHE A 353 -2.52 20.12 5.05
C PHE A 353 -1.72 19.32 4.02
N PHE A 354 -0.41 19.28 4.18
CA PHE A 354 0.49 18.61 3.24
C PHE A 354 1.35 17.58 3.99
N VAL A 355 1.44 16.38 3.46
CA VAL A 355 2.38 15.37 3.95
C VAL A 355 3.62 15.43 3.08
N TRP A 356 4.72 15.89 3.68
CA TRP A 356 6.01 15.90 3.06
C TRP A 356 6.74 14.59 3.36
N ASP A 357 7.92 14.43 2.91
CA ASP A 357 8.71 13.21 3.00
C ASP A 357 8.59 12.48 4.36
N ASN A 358 8.53 11.17 4.31
CA ASN A 358 8.52 10.24 5.46
C ASN A 358 7.45 10.52 6.53
N GLY A 359 6.29 11.01 6.12
CA GLY A 359 5.17 11.22 7.03
C GLY A 359 5.24 12.50 7.87
N THR A 360 6.22 13.38 7.64
CA THR A 360 6.19 14.72 8.21
C THR A 360 5.05 15.49 7.59
N SER A 361 4.04 15.85 8.38
CA SER A 361 2.96 16.71 7.93
C SER A 361 3.23 18.17 8.25
N VAL A 362 2.77 19.03 7.37
CA VAL A 362 2.85 20.49 7.53
C VAL A 362 1.45 21.06 7.39
N ARG A 363 1.04 21.84 8.38
CA ARG A 363 -0.19 22.61 8.33
C ARG A 363 0.13 24.09 8.37
N VAL A 364 -0.39 24.84 7.42
CA VAL A 364 -0.28 26.29 7.37
C VAL A 364 -1.65 26.90 7.63
N ALA A 365 -1.76 27.83 8.56
CA ALA A 365 -3.03 28.48 8.89
C ALA A 365 -3.61 29.21 7.69
N LYS A 366 -4.96 29.17 7.52
CA LYS A 366 -5.65 29.88 6.43
C LYS A 366 -5.48 31.39 6.47
N LYS A 367 -5.32 31.94 7.67
CA LYS A 367 -5.26 33.39 7.92
C LYS A 367 -3.85 33.97 7.81
N ILE A 368 -2.84 33.15 7.43
CA ILE A 368 -1.47 33.66 7.29
C ILE A 368 -1.42 34.69 6.17
N MET A 369 -1.17 35.96 6.52
CA MET A 369 -1.12 37.09 5.58
C MET A 369 0.32 37.30 5.11
N LEU A 370 0.75 36.52 4.12
CA LEU A 370 2.08 36.59 3.54
C LEU A 370 2.04 36.97 2.06
N LYS A 371 2.82 37.98 1.68
CA LYS A 371 3.01 38.33 0.26
C LYS A 371 4.15 37.47 -0.30
N GLY A 372 3.84 36.41 -1.07
CA GLY A 372 4.83 35.54 -1.69
C GLY A 372 4.37 34.12 -1.91
N THR A 373 5.23 33.31 -2.46
CA THR A 373 5.01 31.88 -2.70
C THR A 373 5.57 31.09 -1.54
N LEU A 374 4.74 30.29 -0.88
CA LEU A 374 5.16 29.35 0.17
C LEU A 374 5.67 28.06 -0.45
N SER A 375 6.79 27.57 0.04
CA SER A 375 7.33 26.28 -0.37
C SER A 375 7.92 25.51 0.81
N ILE A 376 7.69 24.18 0.83
CA ILE A 376 8.37 23.27 1.73
C ILE A 376 9.57 22.67 1.02
N LYS A 377 10.71 22.61 1.69
CA LYS A 377 11.94 22.00 1.20
C LYS A 377 12.87 21.61 2.35
N PRO A 378 13.93 20.82 2.11
CA PRO A 378 14.94 20.57 3.12
C PRO A 378 15.60 21.87 3.59
N LEU A 379 15.99 21.90 4.87
CA LEU A 379 16.68 23.06 5.46
C LEU A 379 17.98 23.38 4.73
N GLY A 380 18.80 22.38 4.50
CA GLY A 380 20.07 22.51 3.80
C GLY A 380 21.06 23.44 4.47
N VAL A 381 22.18 23.70 3.80
CA VAL A 381 23.24 24.63 4.26
C VAL A 381 22.73 26.06 4.35
N ALA A 382 21.95 26.48 3.35
CA ALA A 382 21.42 27.86 3.29
C ALA A 382 20.44 28.14 4.43
N GLY A 383 19.56 27.18 4.74
CA GLY A 383 18.61 27.30 5.84
C GLY A 383 19.31 27.31 7.20
N LEU A 384 20.30 26.45 7.39
CA LEU A 384 21.09 26.45 8.61
C LEU A 384 21.82 27.77 8.86
N LYS A 385 22.38 28.39 7.81
CA LYS A 385 22.96 29.72 7.90
C LYS A 385 21.92 30.79 8.26
N ALA A 386 20.75 30.75 7.59
CA ALA A 386 19.66 31.69 7.85
C ALA A 386 19.14 31.61 9.31
N ILE A 387 18.97 30.41 9.84
CA ILE A 387 18.54 30.19 11.23
C ILE A 387 19.54 30.77 12.22
N ARG A 388 20.84 30.53 12.01
CA ARG A 388 21.92 31.10 12.85
C ARG A 388 21.94 32.61 12.80
N HIS A 389 21.74 33.22 11.64
CA HIS A 389 21.64 34.69 11.50
C HIS A 389 20.42 35.28 12.23
N LEU A 390 19.35 34.50 12.37
CA LEU A 390 18.17 34.88 13.15
C LEU A 390 18.36 34.69 14.65
N GLY A 391 19.52 34.21 15.11
CA GLY A 391 19.85 34.05 16.52
C GLY A 391 19.29 32.75 17.15
N TYR A 392 18.82 31.79 16.35
CA TYR A 392 18.35 30.51 16.88
C TYR A 392 19.51 29.53 17.02
N ASP A 393 19.55 28.87 18.16
CA ASP A 393 20.50 27.80 18.42
C ASP A 393 20.06 26.49 17.73
N VAL A 394 21.04 25.84 17.12
CA VAL A 394 20.87 24.51 16.53
C VAL A 394 21.52 23.49 17.44
N PRO A 395 20.85 22.39 17.78
CA PRO A 395 21.37 21.40 18.70
C PRO A 395 22.74 20.88 18.29
N LYS A 396 23.74 21.02 19.15
CA LYS A 396 25.13 20.59 18.90
C LYS A 396 25.31 19.05 18.94
N ASN A 397 24.38 18.35 19.56
CA ASN A 397 24.37 16.89 19.70
C ASN A 397 23.79 16.15 18.47
N LEU A 398 23.17 16.87 17.53
CA LEU A 398 22.65 16.26 16.30
C LEU A 398 23.69 16.19 15.19
N PRO A 399 23.67 15.13 14.37
CA PRO A 399 24.47 15.08 13.15
C PRO A 399 24.10 16.23 12.20
N VAL A 400 25.07 16.95 11.66
CA VAL A 400 24.83 18.05 10.70
C VAL A 400 24.00 17.57 9.50
N ALA A 401 24.25 16.35 9.04
CA ALA A 401 23.46 15.73 7.96
C ALA A 401 21.97 15.60 8.31
N ALA A 402 21.63 15.29 9.56
CA ALA A 402 20.25 15.23 10.02
C ALA A 402 19.61 16.63 10.03
N ILE A 403 20.35 17.64 10.48
CA ILE A 403 19.87 19.02 10.50
C ILE A 403 19.59 19.52 9.08
N HIS A 404 20.46 19.23 8.12
CA HIS A 404 20.24 19.59 6.72
C HIS A 404 18.99 18.96 6.11
N ALA A 405 18.61 17.76 6.59
CA ALA A 405 17.45 17.04 6.11
C ALA A 405 16.12 17.48 6.75
N LEU A 406 16.14 18.37 7.75
CA LEU A 406 14.93 18.85 8.41
C LEU A 406 13.99 19.54 7.41
N PRO A 407 12.68 19.27 7.46
CA PRO A 407 11.70 20.01 6.69
C PRO A 407 11.65 21.47 7.15
N SER A 408 11.60 22.37 6.19
CA SER A 408 11.53 23.80 6.45
C SER A 408 10.57 24.49 5.48
N LEU A 409 9.85 25.48 5.98
CA LEU A 409 8.94 26.29 5.20
C LEU A 409 9.57 27.64 4.86
N TRP A 410 9.49 27.99 3.60
CA TRP A 410 10.07 29.19 3.04
C TRP A 410 9.02 30.03 2.35
N ILE A 411 9.23 31.35 2.38
CA ILE A 411 8.51 32.31 1.54
C ILE A 411 9.44 32.93 0.52
N THR A 412 9.02 32.95 -0.73
CA THR A 412 9.75 33.63 -1.81
C THR A 412 8.93 34.81 -2.32
N TYR A 413 9.52 36.02 -2.22
CA TYR A 413 8.95 37.27 -2.70
C TYR A 413 10.01 38.04 -3.48
N ARG A 414 9.70 38.54 -4.70
CA ARG A 414 10.63 39.28 -5.58
C ARG A 414 12.01 38.62 -5.70
N LYS A 415 12.01 37.29 -5.95
CA LYS A 415 13.22 36.43 -6.07
C LYS A 415 14.07 36.27 -4.80
N LYS A 416 13.67 36.84 -3.66
CA LYS A 416 14.31 36.60 -2.35
C LYS A 416 13.52 35.55 -1.56
N SER A 417 14.24 34.60 -0.99
CA SER A 417 13.64 33.55 -0.16
C SER A 417 14.02 33.72 1.29
N HIS A 418 13.04 33.70 2.18
CA HIS A 418 13.20 33.77 3.62
C HIS A 418 12.63 32.52 4.27
N ILE A 419 13.31 32.02 5.30
CA ILE A 419 12.82 30.91 6.09
C ILE A 419 11.76 31.41 7.08
N LEU A 420 10.63 30.69 7.17
CA LEU A 420 9.57 31.01 8.12
C LEU A 420 9.56 30.05 9.30
N ALA A 421 9.82 28.78 9.05
CA ALA A 421 9.83 27.75 10.06
C ALA A 421 10.72 26.58 9.65
N ALA A 422 11.27 25.88 10.63
CA ALA A 422 12.02 24.64 10.45
C ALA A 422 11.72 23.73 11.63
N LYS A 423 11.41 22.48 11.35
CA LYS A 423 10.97 21.51 12.34
C LYS A 423 11.94 21.40 13.52
N GLY A 424 11.42 21.58 14.73
CA GLY A 424 12.18 21.49 15.98
C GLY A 424 13.22 22.62 16.21
N VAL A 425 13.44 23.51 15.23
CA VAL A 425 14.50 24.54 15.30
C VAL A 425 13.96 25.96 15.24
N LEU A 426 12.99 26.22 14.36
CA LEU A 426 12.37 27.52 14.19
C LEU A 426 10.85 27.36 14.16
N THR A 427 10.16 27.96 15.14
CA THR A 427 8.71 27.92 15.24
C THR A 427 8.06 29.18 14.69
N HIS A 428 6.84 29.04 14.18
CA HIS A 428 6.01 30.15 13.75
C HIS A 428 4.57 29.84 14.18
N GLN A 429 3.87 30.82 14.77
CA GLN A 429 2.53 30.63 15.36
C GLN A 429 1.47 30.07 14.40
N ASP A 430 1.60 30.33 13.11
CA ASP A 430 0.67 29.90 12.05
C ASP A 430 1.12 28.64 11.31
N ILE A 431 2.20 27.98 11.75
CA ILE A 431 2.81 26.85 11.07
C ILE A 431 3.04 25.72 12.07
N GLU A 432 2.45 24.60 11.79
CA GLU A 432 2.57 23.39 12.60
C GLU A 432 3.25 22.29 11.78
N PHE A 433 4.31 21.72 12.33
CA PHE A 433 4.92 20.49 11.84
C PHE A 433 4.54 19.34 12.77
N ASP A 434 3.89 18.33 12.23
CA ASP A 434 3.58 17.12 12.96
C ASP A 434 4.38 15.94 12.43
N LEU A 435 4.84 15.09 13.34
CA LEU A 435 5.46 13.81 13.04
C LEU A 435 4.44 12.72 13.32
N SER A 436 3.95 12.11 12.30
CA SER A 436 3.31 10.83 12.48
C SER A 436 4.13 9.71 11.83
N LEU A 437 5.16 9.22 12.52
CA LEU A 437 5.65 7.85 12.28
C LEU A 437 4.49 6.84 12.51
N ALA A 438 3.58 7.15 13.43
CA ALA A 438 2.37 6.39 13.68
C ALA A 438 1.48 6.19 12.44
N ARG A 439 1.37 7.16 11.53
CA ARG A 439 0.57 6.98 10.31
C ARG A 439 1.20 6.05 9.27
N GLY A 440 2.51 5.88 9.26
CA GLY A 440 3.17 4.81 8.51
C GLY A 440 2.91 3.42 9.09
N LEU A 441 2.64 3.34 10.39
CA LEU A 441 2.33 2.12 11.11
C LEU A 441 0.86 1.67 10.89
N GLU A 442 -0.10 2.59 10.83
CA GLU A 442 -1.51 2.29 10.53
C GLU A 442 -1.71 1.67 9.12
N TYR A 443 -0.83 1.95 8.16
CA TYR A 443 -0.90 1.36 6.82
C TYR A 443 -0.54 -0.13 6.77
N TYR A 444 0.17 -0.65 7.76
CA TYR A 444 0.54 -2.07 7.82
C TYR A 444 -0.40 -2.91 8.68
N THR A 445 -1.12 -2.32 9.60
CA THR A 445 -1.98 -3.05 10.54
C THR A 445 -3.33 -3.45 9.99
N GLY A 446 -3.73 -3.09 8.78
CA GLY A 446 -4.92 -3.65 8.10
C GLY A 446 -6.19 -3.84 8.98
N LEU A 447 -6.34 -3.01 10.05
CA LEU A 447 -7.47 -3.02 10.97
C LEU A 447 -8.54 -2.02 10.54
#